data_37d64373a2775380178d119fec376f77
#
_entry.id   37d64373a2775380178d119fec376f77
#
_cell.length_a   1.000
_cell.length_b   1.000
_cell.length_c   1.000
_cell.angle_alpha   90.00
_cell.angle_beta   90.00
_cell.angle_gamma   90.00
#
_symmetry.space_group_name_H-M   'P 1'
#
loop_
_entity.id
_entity.type
_entity.pdbx_description
1 polymer ?
#
loop_
_entity_poly.entity_id
_entity_poly.type
_entity_poly.pdbx_seq_one_letter_code
_entity_poly.pdbx_strand_id
1 'polypeptide(L)'
;MPTHPALSFRPGSIVRVACEHFVTYDAVEFRPGPHLNMIVGPNGTGKSTVVCAIALGLGWKPSVLGRAKDVASYVKLGHSQGWVEIELQGTESNVTIRRILFRESNTSDWMLQGVPASARQVHQAVSQFNIEVGNLCAFLPQDRVADFAAMTPSKLLQ
;
A
#
# COMPACT_ATOMS: atom_id res chain seq x y z
N MET A 1 36.66 14.43 5.45
CA MET A 1 35.19 14.61 5.52
C MET A 1 34.56 13.26 5.64
N PRO A 2 33.74 12.97 6.65
CA PRO A 2 33.06 11.69 6.73
C PRO A 2 32.07 11.62 5.56
N THR A 3 32.27 10.68 4.64
CA THR A 3 31.32 10.32 3.60
C THR A 3 30.09 9.74 4.31
N HIS A 4 28.99 10.48 4.30
CA HIS A 4 27.69 9.92 4.72
C HIS A 4 27.49 8.60 3.91
N PRO A 5 27.14 7.49 4.60
CA PRO A 5 26.80 6.27 3.87
C PRO A 5 25.68 6.63 2.87
N ALA A 6 25.88 6.29 1.63
CA ALA A 6 24.94 6.57 0.56
C ALA A 6 23.55 6.08 1.02
N LEU A 7 22.57 6.99 0.98
CA LEU A 7 21.19 6.70 1.33
C LEU A 7 20.67 5.65 0.33
N SER A 8 20.76 4.37 0.69
CA SER A 8 20.37 3.26 -0.18
C SER A 8 19.06 2.65 0.31
N PHE A 9 18.20 2.29 -0.63
CA PHE A 9 17.01 1.50 -0.35
C PHE A 9 17.40 0.09 0.14
N ARG A 10 16.67 -0.40 1.11
CA ARG A 10 16.80 -1.80 1.57
C ARG A 10 15.78 -2.67 0.82
N PRO A 11 16.02 -3.98 0.65
CA PRO A 11 15.01 -4.89 0.14
C PRO A 11 13.70 -4.75 0.93
N GLY A 12 12.57 -4.63 0.20
CA GLY A 12 11.27 -4.36 0.76
C GLY A 12 10.92 -2.87 0.94
N SER A 13 11.86 -1.94 0.76
CA SER A 13 11.52 -0.51 0.74
C SER A 13 10.63 -0.19 -0.45
N ILE A 14 9.62 0.66 -0.23
CA ILE A 14 8.78 1.18 -1.32
C ILE A 14 9.61 2.23 -2.08
N VAL A 15 9.82 2.02 -3.37
CA VAL A 15 10.56 2.96 -4.24
C VAL A 15 9.65 3.77 -5.15
N ARG A 16 8.43 3.28 -5.42
CA ARG A 16 7.43 4.00 -6.20
C ARG A 16 6.02 3.56 -5.79
N VAL A 17 5.12 4.52 -5.77
CA VAL A 17 3.67 4.30 -5.66
C VAL A 17 3.00 5.07 -6.77
N ALA A 18 2.15 4.42 -7.53
CA ALA A 18 1.34 5.04 -8.56
C ALA A 18 -0.11 4.57 -8.43
N CYS A 19 -1.04 5.43 -8.76
CA CYS A 19 -2.45 5.04 -8.87
C CYS A 19 -3.19 5.92 -9.87
N GLU A 20 -4.26 5.36 -10.41
CA GLU A 20 -5.15 6.03 -11.35
C GLU A 20 -6.59 5.72 -10.99
N HIS A 21 -7.46 6.74 -11.11
CA HIS A 21 -8.88 6.69 -10.74
C HIS A 21 -9.10 6.07 -9.35
N PHE A 22 -8.28 6.50 -8.39
CA PHE A 22 -8.27 5.95 -7.03
C PHE A 22 -8.73 7.00 -6.02
N VAL A 23 -9.87 6.79 -5.40
CA VAL A 23 -10.57 7.66 -4.43
C VAL A 23 -10.73 9.08 -4.96
N THR A 24 -9.80 9.99 -4.66
CA THR A 24 -9.83 11.40 -5.09
C THR A 24 -8.89 11.69 -6.27
N TYR A 25 -7.96 10.80 -6.56
CA TYR A 25 -6.94 11.00 -7.57
C TYR A 25 -7.41 10.57 -8.96
N ASP A 26 -7.14 11.40 -9.97
CA ASP A 26 -7.22 11.00 -11.38
C ASP A 26 -6.02 10.13 -11.73
N ALA A 27 -4.82 10.67 -11.53
CA ALA A 27 -3.57 9.95 -11.61
C ALA A 27 -2.56 10.61 -10.68
N VAL A 28 -1.77 9.80 -9.99
CA VAL A 28 -0.67 10.27 -9.15
C VAL A 28 0.46 9.25 -9.14
N GLU A 29 1.67 9.74 -9.16
CA GLU A 29 2.88 8.96 -8.90
C GLU A 29 3.74 9.71 -7.87
N PHE A 30 4.31 9.00 -6.93
CA PHE A 30 5.32 9.53 -6.02
C PHE A 30 6.39 8.49 -5.72
N ARG A 31 7.59 9.00 -5.42
CA ARG A 31 8.78 8.20 -5.13
C ARG A 31 9.27 8.56 -3.75
N PRO A 32 8.97 7.74 -2.73
CA PRO A 32 9.49 7.98 -1.39
C PRO A 32 11.02 7.83 -1.35
N GLY A 33 11.62 8.47 -0.37
CA GLY A 33 13.03 8.26 -0.06
C GLY A 33 13.25 6.98 0.75
N PRO A 34 14.52 6.55 0.91
CA PRO A 34 14.85 5.26 1.54
C PRO A 34 14.64 5.20 3.05
N HIS A 35 14.31 6.31 3.69
CA HIS A 35 14.14 6.41 5.15
C HIS A 35 12.76 6.96 5.51
N LEU A 36 12.68 7.81 6.54
CA LEU A 36 11.44 8.43 6.96
C LEU A 36 10.87 9.34 5.86
N ASN A 37 9.62 9.13 5.51
CA ASN A 37 8.86 9.98 4.60
C ASN A 37 7.69 10.59 5.35
N MET A 38 7.45 11.88 5.15
CA MET A 38 6.34 12.61 5.75
C MET A 38 5.43 13.15 4.66
N ILE A 39 4.14 12.82 4.73
CA ILE A 39 3.12 13.34 3.82
C ILE A 39 2.41 14.49 4.54
N VAL A 40 2.63 15.71 4.09
CA VAL A 40 2.06 16.93 4.68
C VAL A 40 1.07 17.58 3.72
N GLY A 41 0.08 18.25 4.27
CA GLY A 41 -0.91 19.00 3.51
C GLY A 41 -2.18 19.27 4.32
N PRO A 42 -3.07 20.18 3.88
CA PRO A 42 -4.36 20.45 4.51
C PRO A 42 -5.25 19.21 4.58
N ASN A 43 -6.29 19.27 5.41
CA ASN A 43 -7.32 18.21 5.43
C ASN A 43 -8.05 18.14 4.08
N GLY A 44 -8.36 16.92 3.64
CA GLY A 44 -9.04 16.71 2.35
C GLY A 44 -8.14 16.61 1.12
N THR A 45 -6.83 16.83 1.24
CA THR A 45 -5.89 16.78 0.08
C THR A 45 -5.48 15.36 -0.34
N GLY A 46 -6.02 14.32 0.30
CA GLY A 46 -5.74 12.94 -0.09
C GLY A 46 -4.59 12.25 0.66
N LYS A 47 -4.06 12.83 1.75
CA LYS A 47 -2.99 12.19 2.56
C LYS A 47 -3.31 10.75 2.93
N SER A 48 -4.49 10.51 3.47
CA SER A 48 -4.96 9.15 3.83
C SER A 48 -5.20 8.27 2.60
N THR A 49 -5.45 8.85 1.44
CA THR A 49 -5.63 8.10 0.18
C THR A 49 -4.32 7.43 -0.25
N VAL A 50 -3.18 8.11 -0.09
CA VAL A 50 -1.86 7.54 -0.36
C VAL A 50 -1.61 6.29 0.50
N VAL A 51 -1.93 6.39 1.78
CA VAL A 51 -1.76 5.28 2.74
C VAL A 51 -2.67 4.10 2.38
N CYS A 52 -3.93 4.38 1.97
CA CYS A 52 -4.84 3.35 1.45
C CYS A 52 -4.31 2.70 0.16
N ALA A 53 -3.71 3.49 -0.75
CA ALA A 53 -3.11 2.96 -1.98
C ALA A 53 -1.97 1.98 -1.66
N ILE A 54 -1.08 2.34 -0.74
CA ILE A 54 0.02 1.47 -0.29
C ILE A 54 -0.53 0.16 0.28
N ALA A 55 -1.45 0.25 1.22
CA ALA A 55 -2.01 -0.94 1.88
C ALA A 55 -2.75 -1.85 0.89
N LEU A 56 -3.63 -1.31 0.05
CA LEU A 56 -4.37 -2.09 -0.95
C LEU A 56 -3.44 -2.69 -2.00
N GLY A 57 -2.42 -1.94 -2.44
CA GLY A 57 -1.42 -2.41 -3.39
C GLY A 57 -0.54 -3.53 -2.84
N LEU A 58 -0.29 -3.56 -1.54
CA LEU A 58 0.44 -4.63 -0.86
C LEU A 58 -0.42 -5.83 -0.47
N GLY A 59 -1.72 -5.82 -0.78
CA GLY A 59 -2.59 -6.98 -0.58
C GLY A 59 -3.51 -6.91 0.64
N TRP A 60 -3.59 -5.78 1.33
CA TRP A 60 -4.49 -5.64 2.48
C TRP A 60 -5.95 -5.67 2.06
N LYS A 61 -6.80 -6.17 2.95
CA LYS A 61 -8.25 -6.15 2.75
C LYS A 61 -8.78 -4.74 2.99
N PRO A 62 -9.76 -4.26 2.18
CA PRO A 62 -10.39 -2.95 2.39
C PRO A 62 -10.91 -2.74 3.80
N SER A 63 -11.48 -3.79 4.41
CA SER A 63 -12.06 -3.75 5.77
C SER A 63 -11.07 -3.39 6.88
N VAL A 64 -9.76 -3.57 6.65
CA VAL A 64 -8.72 -3.25 7.64
C VAL A 64 -8.39 -1.76 7.63
N LEU A 65 -8.71 -1.06 6.54
CA LEU A 65 -8.35 0.34 6.34
C LEU A 65 -9.30 1.34 7.02
N GLY A 66 -10.39 0.87 7.64
CA GLY A 66 -11.33 1.70 8.40
C GLY A 66 -12.20 2.65 7.56
N ARG A 67 -11.87 2.84 6.28
CA ARG A 67 -12.53 3.83 5.42
C ARG A 67 -13.71 3.26 4.63
N ALA A 68 -13.56 2.05 4.11
CA ALA A 68 -14.59 1.35 3.35
C ALA A 68 -14.34 -0.16 3.43
N LYS A 69 -15.44 -0.94 3.37
CA LYS A 69 -15.36 -2.42 3.43
C LYS A 69 -15.13 -3.05 2.06
N ASP A 70 -15.47 -2.32 1.00
CA ASP A 70 -15.56 -2.82 -0.35
C ASP A 70 -14.47 -2.22 -1.25
N VAL A 71 -13.96 -3.01 -2.17
CA VAL A 71 -12.97 -2.60 -3.18
C VAL A 71 -13.54 -1.49 -4.08
N ALA A 72 -14.82 -1.62 -4.45
CA ALA A 72 -15.54 -0.66 -5.29
C ALA A 72 -15.50 0.78 -4.77
N SER A 73 -15.49 0.95 -3.46
CA SER A 73 -15.47 2.28 -2.80
C SER A 73 -14.14 3.02 -2.97
N TYR A 74 -13.09 2.32 -3.40
CA TYR A 74 -11.78 2.93 -3.67
C TYR A 74 -11.60 3.34 -5.13
N VAL A 75 -12.50 2.94 -6.03
CA VAL A 75 -12.51 3.44 -7.40
C VAL A 75 -13.08 4.85 -7.41
N LYS A 76 -12.43 5.79 -8.08
CA LYS A 76 -12.89 7.18 -8.16
C LYS A 76 -14.31 7.27 -8.72
N LEU A 77 -15.13 8.13 -8.13
CA LEU A 77 -16.51 8.35 -8.56
C LEU A 77 -16.55 8.76 -10.05
N GLY A 78 -17.47 8.16 -10.82
CA GLY A 78 -17.58 8.38 -12.26
C GLY A 78 -16.73 7.42 -13.11
N HIS A 79 -15.92 6.54 -12.50
CA HIS A 79 -15.12 5.56 -13.21
C HIS A 79 -15.55 4.14 -12.87
N SER A 80 -15.46 3.22 -13.84
CA SER A 80 -15.79 1.80 -13.68
C SER A 80 -14.65 1.01 -13.03
N GLN A 81 -13.41 1.49 -13.20
CA GLN A 81 -12.21 0.86 -12.66
C GLN A 81 -11.17 1.90 -12.26
N GLY A 82 -10.26 1.47 -11.40
CA GLY A 82 -9.05 2.19 -11.04
C GLY A 82 -7.94 1.19 -10.71
N TRP A 83 -6.73 1.66 -10.50
CA TRP A 83 -5.63 0.76 -10.11
C TRP A 83 -4.67 1.45 -9.15
N VAL A 84 -3.97 0.63 -8.39
CA VAL A 84 -2.82 1.02 -7.57
C VAL A 84 -1.64 0.13 -7.91
N GLU A 85 -0.43 0.69 -7.94
CA GLU A 85 0.80 -0.02 -8.24
C GLU A 85 1.88 0.37 -7.24
N ILE A 86 2.52 -0.64 -6.67
CA ILE A 86 3.61 -0.49 -5.72
C ILE A 86 4.85 -1.15 -6.31
N GLU A 87 5.97 -0.43 -6.27
CA GLU A 87 7.27 -0.97 -6.60
C GLU A 87 8.12 -1.06 -5.33
N LEU A 88 8.58 -2.26 -5.04
CA LEU A 88 9.44 -2.58 -3.91
C LEU A 88 10.88 -2.78 -4.38
N GLN A 89 11.85 -2.28 -3.60
CA GLN A 89 13.26 -2.61 -3.79
C GLN A 89 13.47 -4.10 -3.59
N GLY A 90 13.95 -4.77 -4.59
CA GLY A 90 14.41 -6.15 -4.49
C GLY A 90 15.92 -6.25 -4.25
N THR A 91 16.42 -7.47 -4.08
CA THR A 91 17.86 -7.75 -3.95
C THR A 91 18.60 -7.68 -5.29
N GLU A 92 18.00 -8.19 -6.36
CA GLU A 92 18.54 -8.18 -7.71
C GLU A 92 17.78 -7.22 -8.63
N SER A 93 16.47 -7.27 -8.58
CA SER A 93 15.57 -6.40 -9.35
C SER A 93 14.37 -6.00 -8.51
N ASN A 94 13.79 -4.84 -8.80
CA ASN A 94 12.60 -4.36 -8.11
C ASN A 94 11.40 -5.26 -8.41
N VAL A 95 10.47 -5.33 -7.46
CA VAL A 95 9.22 -6.09 -7.59
C VAL A 95 8.07 -5.12 -7.74
N THR A 96 7.37 -5.19 -8.86
CA THR A 96 6.21 -4.36 -9.18
C THR A 96 4.93 -5.15 -8.99
N ILE A 97 4.03 -4.63 -8.17
CA ILE A 97 2.72 -5.21 -7.85
C ILE A 97 1.66 -4.21 -8.26
N ARG A 98 0.73 -4.60 -9.12
CA ARG A 98 -0.43 -3.79 -9.49
C ARG A 98 -1.72 -4.50 -9.10
N ARG A 99 -2.63 -3.76 -8.48
CA ARG A 99 -4.00 -4.19 -8.20
C ARG A 99 -4.96 -3.33 -8.98
N ILE A 100 -5.77 -3.96 -9.83
CA ILE A 100 -6.82 -3.33 -10.61
C ILE A 100 -8.12 -3.54 -9.86
N LEU A 101 -8.87 -2.46 -9.62
CA LEU A 101 -10.10 -2.45 -8.83
C LEU A 101 -11.28 -2.21 -9.76
N PHE A 102 -12.32 -3.00 -9.63
CA PHE A 102 -13.55 -2.89 -10.44
C PHE A 102 -14.72 -2.48 -9.56
N ARG A 103 -15.41 -1.40 -9.98
CA ARG A 103 -16.53 -0.84 -9.23
C ARG A 103 -17.77 -1.73 -9.27
N GLU A 104 -18.18 -2.16 -10.47
CA GLU A 104 -19.44 -2.88 -10.66
C GLU A 104 -19.43 -4.27 -10.03
N SER A 105 -18.35 -5.02 -10.26
CA SER A 105 -18.22 -6.38 -9.72
C SER A 105 -17.75 -6.41 -8.26
N ASN A 106 -17.28 -5.29 -7.72
CA ASN A 106 -16.65 -5.21 -6.40
C ASN A 106 -15.50 -6.21 -6.22
N THR A 107 -14.71 -6.41 -7.28
CA THR A 107 -13.59 -7.36 -7.34
C THR A 107 -12.28 -6.64 -7.66
N SER A 108 -11.19 -7.37 -7.58
CA SER A 108 -9.90 -6.86 -8.05
C SER A 108 -9.08 -7.97 -8.69
N ASP A 109 -8.31 -7.58 -9.73
CA ASP A 109 -7.30 -8.40 -10.38
C ASP A 109 -5.91 -7.95 -9.97
N TRP A 110 -4.95 -8.86 -10.12
CA TRP A 110 -3.58 -8.63 -9.74
C TRP A 110 -2.63 -8.84 -10.90
N MET A 111 -1.58 -8.04 -10.91
CA MET A 111 -0.41 -8.25 -11.76
C MET A 111 0.86 -8.20 -10.92
N LEU A 112 1.76 -9.12 -11.18
CA LEU A 112 3.10 -9.19 -10.58
C LEU A 112 4.11 -9.11 -11.71
N GLN A 113 5.01 -8.13 -11.68
CA GLN A 113 5.99 -7.87 -12.74
C GLN A 113 5.34 -7.73 -14.14
N GLY A 114 4.17 -7.08 -14.21
CA GLY A 114 3.45 -6.89 -15.46
C GLY A 114 2.69 -8.11 -15.98
N VAL A 115 2.70 -9.23 -15.25
CA VAL A 115 2.02 -10.48 -15.63
C VAL A 115 0.83 -10.72 -14.71
N PRO A 116 -0.34 -11.20 -15.21
CA PRO A 116 -1.46 -11.57 -14.36
C PRO A 116 -1.06 -12.55 -13.27
N ALA A 117 -1.50 -12.32 -12.05
CA ALA A 117 -1.15 -13.11 -10.88
C ALA A 117 -2.35 -13.32 -9.97
N SER A 118 -2.31 -14.34 -9.13
CA SER A 118 -3.28 -14.55 -8.06
C SER A 118 -2.91 -13.73 -6.81
N ALA A 119 -3.90 -13.43 -5.97
CA ALA A 119 -3.67 -12.80 -4.67
C ALA A 119 -2.64 -13.59 -3.81
N ARG A 120 -2.65 -14.93 -3.92
CA ARG A 120 -1.70 -15.80 -3.21
C ARG A 120 -0.27 -15.57 -3.67
N GLN A 121 -0.03 -15.45 -4.97
CA GLN A 121 1.31 -15.16 -5.53
C GLN A 121 1.81 -13.79 -5.08
N VAL A 122 0.93 -12.78 -5.07
CA VAL A 122 1.24 -11.45 -4.55
C VAL A 122 1.61 -11.52 -3.06
N HIS A 123 0.81 -12.21 -2.24
CA HIS A 123 1.12 -12.41 -0.81
C HIS A 123 2.48 -13.09 -0.59
N GLN A 124 2.80 -14.12 -1.40
CA GLN A 124 4.11 -14.77 -1.33
C GLN A 124 5.25 -13.81 -1.68
N ALA A 125 5.08 -12.99 -2.72
CA ALA A 125 6.09 -12.00 -3.12
C ALA A 125 6.32 -10.93 -2.05
N VAL A 126 5.24 -10.45 -1.41
CA VAL A 126 5.30 -9.44 -0.34
C VAL A 126 5.92 -10.00 0.93
N SER A 127 5.58 -11.24 1.32
CA SER A 127 6.08 -11.88 2.53
C SER A 127 7.60 -12.16 2.50
N GLN A 128 8.20 -12.28 1.31
CA GLN A 128 9.66 -12.40 1.17
C GLN A 128 10.41 -11.19 1.71
N PHE A 129 9.75 -10.05 1.81
CA PHE A 129 10.31 -8.81 2.36
C PHE A 129 9.98 -8.62 3.84
N ASN A 130 9.46 -9.62 4.53
CA ASN A 130 8.96 -9.54 5.92
C ASN A 130 7.87 -8.47 6.09
N ILE A 131 7.10 -8.19 5.05
CA ILE A 131 5.94 -7.31 5.10
C ILE A 131 4.72 -8.16 5.45
N GLU A 132 4.28 -8.07 6.70
CA GLU A 132 3.10 -8.78 7.18
C GLU A 132 1.83 -8.00 6.87
N VAL A 133 1.07 -8.51 5.92
CA VAL A 133 -0.22 -7.92 5.53
C VAL A 133 -1.26 -8.19 6.63
N GLY A 134 -1.85 -7.12 7.18
CA GLY A 134 -2.82 -7.20 8.28
C GLY A 134 -2.23 -6.93 9.67
N ASN A 135 -0.93 -6.77 9.80
CA ASN A 135 -0.28 -6.46 11.07
C ASN A 135 -0.35 -4.95 11.37
N LEU A 136 -1.03 -4.56 12.45
CA LEU A 136 -1.15 -3.16 12.88
C LEU A 136 0.19 -2.51 13.25
N CYS A 137 1.22 -3.28 13.56
CA CYS A 137 2.57 -2.74 13.76
C CYS A 137 3.22 -2.27 12.46
N ALA A 138 2.84 -2.88 11.32
CA ALA A 138 3.32 -2.47 10.00
C ALA A 138 2.48 -1.34 9.39
N PHE A 139 1.19 -1.30 9.72
CA PHE A 139 0.25 -0.31 9.20
C PHE A 139 -0.83 0.00 10.24
N LEU A 140 -0.85 1.22 10.74
CA LEU A 140 -1.81 1.66 11.77
C LEU A 140 -2.73 2.76 11.21
N PRO A 141 -3.97 2.42 10.79
CA PRO A 141 -4.97 3.40 10.44
C PRO A 141 -5.34 4.30 11.63
N GLN A 142 -5.70 5.55 11.37
CA GLN A 142 -6.01 6.53 12.41
C GLN A 142 -7.15 6.09 13.34
N ASP A 143 -8.18 5.44 12.81
CA ASP A 143 -9.32 4.91 13.55
C ASP A 143 -9.01 3.64 14.37
N ARG A 144 -7.85 3.01 14.12
CA ARG A 144 -7.37 1.82 14.84
C ARG A 144 -6.32 2.11 15.92
N VAL A 145 -5.96 3.38 16.10
CA VAL A 145 -4.96 3.79 17.11
C VAL A 145 -5.41 3.40 18.53
N ALA A 146 -6.70 3.55 18.85
CA ALA A 146 -7.24 3.16 20.15
C ALA A 146 -7.16 1.64 20.37
N ASP A 147 -7.47 0.85 19.35
CA ASP A 147 -7.37 -0.62 19.41
C ASP A 147 -5.92 -1.05 19.62
N PHE A 148 -4.98 -0.43 18.90
CA PHE A 148 -3.56 -0.70 19.03
C PHE A 148 -3.05 -0.36 20.45
N ALA A 149 -3.44 0.78 21.00
CA ALA A 149 -3.06 1.21 22.35
C ALA A 149 -3.63 0.29 23.46
N ALA A 150 -4.74 -0.40 23.17
CA ALA A 150 -5.36 -1.35 24.09
C ALA A 150 -4.77 -2.79 23.98
N MET A 151 -3.89 -3.05 23.02
CA MET A 151 -3.26 -4.36 22.85
C MET A 151 -2.28 -4.67 23.97
N THR A 152 -2.34 -5.91 24.48
CA THR A 152 -1.34 -6.41 25.42
C THR A 152 -0.02 -6.73 24.71
N PRO A 153 1.15 -6.68 25.40
CA PRO A 153 2.44 -6.99 24.80
C PRO A 153 2.49 -8.33 24.05
N SER A 154 1.79 -9.34 24.54
CA SER A 154 1.70 -10.66 23.89
C SER A 154 0.92 -10.66 22.57
N LYS A 155 0.02 -9.70 22.36
CA LYS A 155 -0.71 -9.52 21.08
C LYS A 155 0.04 -8.67 20.06
N LEU A 156 1.01 -7.87 20.51
CA LEU A 156 1.85 -7.05 19.63
C LEU A 156 2.96 -7.88 18.95
N LEU A 157 3.24 -9.08 19.47
CA LEU A 157 4.32 -9.98 19.01
C LEU A 157 3.80 -11.16 18.16
N GLN A 158 2.52 -11.20 17.88
CA GLN A 158 1.87 -12.18 16.99
C GLN A 158 1.51 -11.54 15.65
#